data_857273fbc1bee42ffe77a35c6fadf133
#
_entry.id   857273fbc1bee42ffe77a35c6fadf133
#
_cell.length_a   1.000
_cell.length_b   1.000
_cell.length_c   1.000
_cell.angle_alpha   90.00
_cell.angle_beta   90.00
_cell.angle_gamma   90.00
#
_symmetry.space_group_name_H-M   'P 1'
#
loop_
_entity.id
_entity.type
_entity.pdbx_description
1 polymer ?
#
loop_
_entity_poly.entity_id
_entity_poly.type
_entity_poly.pdbx_seq_one_letter_code
_entity_poly.pdbx_strand_id
1 'polypeptide(L)'
;FNIQFPFATAEAFKRSTVTGNLDRILNSIDLLRAENIQVGLNTVLQSDDFTSIPTLIDFALERGLPLKLLPQIGLSGSELFLNHIRPMLDAIAVKTIDKNNGALKWYIEKNGKKTTVLYIDAPCFTKDIKQCRNYGELRIQPNMEVQACILGSPIETINLANSNDVIITQLNNLWKNFNHC
;
A
#
# COMPACT_ATOMS: atom_id res chain seq x y z
N PHE A 1 -12.20 -1.46 3.88
CA PHE A 1 -11.92 -1.11 2.47
C PHE A 1 -10.68 -0.22 2.37
N ASN A 2 -9.85 -0.45 1.33
CA ASN A 2 -8.75 0.44 0.94
C ASN A 2 -9.14 1.13 -0.36
N ILE A 3 -9.15 2.46 -0.34
CA ILE A 3 -9.55 3.27 -1.49
C ILE A 3 -8.30 3.91 -2.09
N GLN A 4 -8.11 3.75 -3.40
CA GLN A 4 -7.05 4.46 -4.13
C GLN A 4 -7.34 5.97 -4.08
N PHE A 5 -6.44 6.73 -3.47
CA PHE A 5 -6.61 8.15 -3.23
C PHE A 5 -5.29 8.90 -3.52
N PRO A 6 -5.02 9.19 -4.80
CA PRO A 6 -3.73 9.75 -5.20
C PRO A 6 -3.54 11.21 -4.77
N PHE A 7 -4.62 12.01 -4.71
CA PHE A 7 -4.57 13.44 -4.37
C PHE A 7 -5.84 13.88 -3.63
N ALA A 8 -5.70 14.84 -2.71
CA ALA A 8 -6.80 15.39 -1.92
C ALA A 8 -7.46 16.63 -2.55
N THR A 9 -7.01 17.12 -3.71
CA THR A 9 -7.62 18.23 -4.43
C THR A 9 -8.25 17.76 -5.73
N ALA A 10 -9.40 18.34 -6.09
CA ALA A 10 -10.15 17.94 -7.29
C ALA A 10 -9.34 18.07 -8.58
N GLU A 11 -8.53 19.13 -8.69
CA GLU A 11 -7.70 19.39 -9.86
C GLU A 11 -6.58 18.33 -10.01
N ALA A 12 -5.82 18.08 -8.94
CA ALA A 12 -4.74 17.10 -8.98
C ALA A 12 -5.30 15.67 -9.13
N PHE A 13 -6.44 15.37 -8.49
CA PHE A 13 -7.12 14.08 -8.63
C PHE A 13 -7.55 13.83 -10.08
N LYS A 14 -8.16 14.82 -10.74
CA LYS A 14 -8.58 14.73 -12.13
C LYS A 14 -7.39 14.53 -13.08
N ARG A 15 -6.28 15.26 -12.87
CA ARG A 15 -5.07 15.09 -13.69
C ARG A 15 -4.50 13.66 -13.58
N SER A 16 -4.48 13.11 -12.39
CA SER A 16 -3.90 11.77 -12.13
C SER A 16 -4.79 10.63 -12.64
N THR A 17 -6.10 10.78 -12.56
CA THR A 17 -7.04 9.68 -12.83
C THR A 17 -7.73 9.76 -14.19
N VAL A 18 -7.50 10.83 -14.95
CA VAL A 18 -8.09 11.13 -16.27
C VAL A 18 -9.63 11.25 -16.24
N THR A 19 -10.32 10.23 -15.71
CA THR A 19 -11.80 10.16 -15.63
C THR A 19 -12.33 10.23 -14.21
N GLY A 20 -11.45 10.32 -13.21
CA GLY A 20 -11.83 10.28 -11.79
C GLY A 20 -12.60 11.52 -11.36
N ASN A 21 -13.54 11.31 -10.47
CA ASN A 21 -14.32 12.36 -9.81
C ASN A 21 -14.10 12.26 -8.31
N LEU A 22 -13.44 13.26 -7.73
CA LEU A 22 -13.13 13.30 -6.31
C LEU A 22 -14.38 13.28 -5.45
N ASP A 23 -15.41 14.07 -5.79
CA ASP A 23 -16.65 14.15 -4.99
C ASP A 23 -17.35 12.80 -4.91
N ARG A 24 -17.33 12.02 -6.00
CA ARG A 24 -17.88 10.67 -6.01
C ARG A 24 -17.14 9.74 -5.05
N ILE A 25 -15.81 9.86 -4.98
CA ILE A 25 -15.01 9.07 -4.03
C ILE A 25 -15.30 9.52 -2.60
N LEU A 26 -15.39 10.82 -2.35
CA LEU A 26 -15.72 11.36 -1.02
C LEU A 26 -17.10 10.88 -0.55
N ASN A 27 -18.10 10.93 -1.40
CA ASN A 27 -19.43 10.41 -1.10
C ASN A 27 -19.41 8.90 -0.80
N SER A 28 -18.60 8.12 -1.54
CA SER A 28 -18.45 6.69 -1.27
C SER A 28 -17.79 6.44 0.10
N ILE A 29 -16.79 7.22 0.48
CA ILE A 29 -16.16 7.15 1.81
C ILE A 29 -17.21 7.44 2.90
N ASP A 30 -18.00 8.48 2.73
CA ASP A 30 -19.00 8.89 3.72
C ASP A 30 -20.11 7.83 3.87
N LEU A 31 -20.58 7.23 2.78
CA LEU A 31 -21.54 6.12 2.79
C LEU A 31 -20.98 4.87 3.52
N LEU A 32 -19.75 4.46 3.20
CA LEU A 32 -19.12 3.32 3.86
C LEU A 32 -18.97 3.56 5.38
N ARG A 33 -18.61 4.76 5.78
CA ARG A 33 -18.47 5.12 7.20
C ARG A 33 -19.83 5.16 7.92
N ALA A 34 -20.88 5.62 7.25
CA ALA A 34 -22.24 5.59 7.81
C ALA A 34 -22.70 4.16 8.14
N GLU A 35 -22.24 3.19 7.35
CA GLU A 35 -22.48 1.75 7.58
C GLU A 35 -21.44 1.11 8.53
N ASN A 36 -20.64 1.90 9.27
CA ASN A 36 -19.58 1.43 10.17
C ASN A 36 -18.51 0.56 9.48
N ILE A 37 -18.34 0.70 8.18
CA ILE A 37 -17.31 0.00 7.42
C ILE A 37 -15.98 0.75 7.56
N GLN A 38 -14.92 0.03 7.95
CA GLN A 38 -13.59 0.60 8.05
C GLN A 38 -13.04 0.96 6.68
N VAL A 39 -12.61 2.21 6.53
CA VAL A 39 -12.03 2.75 5.29
C VAL A 39 -10.62 3.24 5.56
N GLY A 40 -9.69 2.91 4.66
CA GLY A 40 -8.34 3.44 4.60
C GLY A 40 -8.03 3.99 3.21
N LEU A 41 -7.10 4.94 3.14
CA LEU A 41 -6.64 5.55 1.90
C LEU A 41 -5.34 4.91 1.46
N ASN A 42 -5.21 4.59 0.17
CA ASN A 42 -3.98 4.14 -0.46
C ASN A 42 -3.51 5.17 -1.47
N THR A 43 -2.31 5.69 -1.30
CA THR A 43 -1.65 6.58 -2.26
C THR A 43 -0.42 5.91 -2.82
N VAL A 44 -0.38 5.70 -4.12
CA VAL A 44 0.82 5.27 -4.83
C VAL A 44 1.63 6.51 -5.19
N LEU A 45 2.87 6.55 -4.71
CA LEU A 45 3.81 7.63 -5.00
C LEU A 45 4.41 7.39 -6.39
N GLN A 46 4.06 8.23 -7.35
CA GLN A 46 4.44 8.08 -8.76
C GLN A 46 5.54 9.04 -9.22
N SER A 47 5.93 9.99 -8.38
CA SER A 47 6.97 10.97 -8.68
C SER A 47 7.71 11.37 -7.41
N ASP A 48 8.80 12.09 -7.55
CA ASP A 48 9.57 12.72 -6.49
C ASP A 48 8.95 14.04 -5.98
N ASP A 49 7.79 14.42 -6.51
CA ASP A 49 7.02 15.57 -6.00
C ASP A 49 6.27 15.21 -4.72
N PHE A 50 6.88 15.57 -3.59
CA PHE A 50 6.33 15.34 -2.25
C PHE A 50 5.42 16.46 -1.75
N THR A 51 5.16 17.49 -2.57
CA THR A 51 4.35 18.67 -2.17
C THR A 51 2.90 18.31 -1.88
N SER A 52 2.38 17.23 -2.46
CA SER A 52 1.03 16.74 -2.24
C SER A 52 0.85 15.95 -0.94
N ILE A 53 1.92 15.41 -0.35
CA ILE A 53 1.85 14.54 0.84
C ILE A 53 1.30 15.27 2.07
N PRO A 54 1.72 16.49 2.42
CA PRO A 54 1.13 17.23 3.53
C PRO A 54 -0.38 17.40 3.41
N THR A 55 -0.87 17.73 2.21
CA THR A 55 -2.31 17.88 1.94
C THR A 55 -3.07 16.57 2.12
N LEU A 56 -2.48 15.44 1.69
CA LEU A 56 -3.06 14.10 1.92
C LEU A 56 -3.10 13.74 3.40
N ILE A 57 -2.07 14.08 4.16
CA ILE A 57 -2.02 13.84 5.62
C ILE A 57 -3.07 14.69 6.32
N ASP A 58 -3.16 15.98 5.99
CA ASP A 58 -4.16 16.88 6.58
C ASP A 58 -5.59 16.39 6.25
N PHE A 59 -5.84 15.95 5.02
CA PHE A 59 -7.13 15.35 4.64
C PHE A 59 -7.43 14.08 5.45
N ALA A 60 -6.46 13.18 5.57
CA ALA A 60 -6.61 11.94 6.32
C ALA A 60 -6.86 12.21 7.82
N LEU A 61 -6.15 13.20 8.40
CA LEU A 61 -6.30 13.64 9.77
C LEU A 61 -7.68 14.25 10.02
N GLU A 62 -8.12 15.17 9.14
CA GLU A 62 -9.43 15.81 9.24
C GLU A 62 -10.59 14.80 9.27
N ARG A 63 -10.46 13.73 8.52
CA ARG A 63 -11.47 12.68 8.43
C ARG A 63 -11.24 11.48 9.34
N GLY A 64 -10.11 11.42 10.07
CA GLY A 64 -9.75 10.28 10.91
C GLY A 64 -9.53 8.99 10.12
N LEU A 65 -9.02 9.08 8.88
CA LEU A 65 -8.81 7.95 7.99
C LEU A 65 -7.33 7.52 7.99
N PRO A 66 -6.99 6.21 8.14
CA PRO A 66 -5.63 5.75 7.94
C PRO A 66 -5.19 5.95 6.49
N LEU A 67 -3.94 6.39 6.31
CA LEU A 67 -3.31 6.64 5.01
C LEU A 67 -2.15 5.66 4.81
N LYS A 68 -2.10 5.00 3.65
CA LYS A 68 -0.95 4.23 3.20
C LYS A 68 -0.24 4.96 2.06
N LEU A 69 1.05 5.11 2.20
CA LEU A 69 1.96 5.61 1.16
C LEU A 69 2.74 4.43 0.60
N LEU A 70 2.63 4.21 -0.69
CA LEU A 70 3.19 3.06 -1.39
C LEU A 70 4.11 3.58 -2.51
N PRO A 71 5.43 3.37 -2.46
CA PRO A 71 6.29 3.74 -3.57
C PRO A 71 5.95 2.89 -4.80
N GLN A 72 5.93 3.49 -5.97
CA GLN A 72 5.70 2.76 -7.21
C GLN A 72 6.91 1.89 -7.55
N ILE A 73 6.69 0.57 -7.57
CA ILE A 73 7.71 -0.39 -7.96
C ILE A 73 8.04 -0.21 -9.45
N GLY A 74 9.34 -0.20 -9.79
CA GLY A 74 9.83 -0.02 -11.15
C GLY A 74 9.97 1.45 -11.60
N LEU A 75 9.57 2.41 -10.78
CA LEU A 75 9.86 3.82 -11.02
C LEU A 75 11.28 4.15 -10.52
N SER A 76 12.11 4.71 -11.39
CA SER A 76 13.47 5.12 -11.02
C SER A 76 13.46 6.16 -9.90
N GLY A 77 14.27 5.95 -8.87
CA GLY A 77 14.36 6.83 -7.70
C GLY A 77 13.31 6.60 -6.62
N SER A 78 12.32 5.71 -6.85
CA SER A 78 11.27 5.45 -5.85
C SER A 78 11.82 4.79 -4.57
N GLU A 79 12.96 4.11 -4.65
CA GLU A 79 13.71 3.58 -3.50
C GLU A 79 14.20 4.66 -2.54
N LEU A 80 14.28 5.91 -3.01
CA LEU A 80 14.72 7.06 -2.21
C LEU A 80 13.57 7.79 -1.52
N PHE A 81 12.32 7.47 -1.81
CA PHE A 81 11.15 8.19 -1.29
C PHE A 81 11.11 8.22 0.24
N LEU A 82 11.51 7.14 0.90
CA LEU A 82 11.54 7.09 2.36
C LEU A 82 12.46 8.16 2.95
N ASN A 83 13.58 8.48 2.30
CA ASN A 83 14.52 9.50 2.78
C ASN A 83 13.90 10.90 2.84
N HIS A 84 12.93 11.19 1.95
CA HIS A 84 12.20 12.47 1.95
C HIS A 84 10.99 12.45 2.89
N ILE A 85 10.26 11.34 2.94
CA ILE A 85 9.01 11.22 3.69
C ILE A 85 9.26 11.11 5.20
N ARG A 86 10.28 10.34 5.60
CA ARG A 86 10.56 10.04 6.99
C ARG A 86 10.82 11.28 7.85
N PRO A 87 11.71 12.22 7.48
CA PRO A 87 11.95 13.42 8.29
C PRO A 87 10.69 14.27 8.46
N MET A 88 9.87 14.37 7.43
CA MET A 88 8.62 15.13 7.46
C MET A 88 7.60 14.49 8.41
N LEU A 89 7.44 13.17 8.36
CA LEU A 89 6.51 12.44 9.22
C LEU A 89 7.00 12.36 10.66
N ASP A 90 8.30 12.15 10.88
CA ASP A 90 8.89 12.13 12.23
C ASP A 90 8.74 13.48 12.96
N ALA A 91 8.72 14.60 12.20
CA ALA A 91 8.53 15.93 12.76
C ALA A 91 7.12 16.20 13.31
N ILE A 92 6.09 15.48 12.80
CA ILE A 92 4.68 15.71 13.17
C ILE A 92 4.06 14.54 13.93
N ALA A 93 4.73 13.40 14.01
CA ALA A 93 4.20 12.20 14.64
C ALA A 93 4.36 12.25 16.16
N VAL A 94 3.35 11.81 16.89
CA VAL A 94 3.43 11.59 18.34
C VAL A 94 4.07 10.25 18.68
N LYS A 95 4.12 9.33 17.72
CA LYS A 95 4.72 7.99 17.86
C LYS A 95 5.04 7.41 16.49
N THR A 96 6.21 6.76 16.39
CA THR A 96 6.62 5.98 15.22
C THR A 96 6.87 4.53 15.61
N ILE A 97 6.44 3.58 14.78
CA ILE A 97 6.67 2.14 14.95
C ILE A 97 7.30 1.60 13.67
N ASP A 98 8.49 1.03 13.80
CA ASP A 98 9.07 0.16 12.77
C ASP A 98 8.49 -1.25 12.93
N LYS A 99 7.92 -1.79 11.88
CA LYS A 99 7.34 -3.14 11.88
C LYS A 99 8.34 -4.22 11.54
N ASN A 100 9.62 -3.85 11.33
CA ASN A 100 10.73 -4.74 11.00
C ASN A 100 10.54 -5.59 9.71
N ASN A 101 9.58 -5.21 8.88
CA ASN A 101 9.29 -5.87 7.61
C ASN A 101 9.21 -4.88 6.43
N GLY A 102 10.00 -3.79 6.51
CA GLY A 102 9.98 -2.72 5.50
C GLY A 102 8.78 -1.77 5.62
N ALA A 103 8.02 -1.84 6.71
CA ALA A 103 6.90 -0.93 6.93
C ALA A 103 7.12 -0.05 8.17
N LEU A 104 6.97 1.25 7.99
CA LEU A 104 7.00 2.26 9.05
C LEU A 104 5.61 2.82 9.27
N LYS A 105 5.20 2.92 10.52
CA LYS A 105 3.88 3.45 10.90
C LYS A 105 4.03 4.63 11.85
N TRP A 106 3.51 5.78 11.45
CA TRP A 106 3.42 7.00 12.24
C TRP A 106 2.01 7.20 12.77
N TYR A 107 1.90 7.62 14.00
CA TYR A 107 0.66 8.07 14.64
C TYR A 107 0.69 9.59 14.69
N ILE A 108 -0.28 10.24 14.09
CA ILE A 108 -0.37 11.69 14.01
C ILE A 108 -1.59 12.14 14.80
N GLU A 109 -1.38 13.11 15.67
CA GLU A 109 -2.43 13.74 16.47
C GLU A 109 -2.28 15.26 16.43
N LYS A 110 -3.33 15.97 16.04
CA LYS A 110 -3.36 17.43 15.98
C LYS A 110 -4.78 17.93 16.20
N ASN A 111 -4.96 18.89 17.10
CA ASN A 111 -6.27 19.50 17.41
C ASN A 111 -7.35 18.47 17.77
N GLY A 112 -7.00 17.43 18.53
CA GLY A 112 -7.92 16.37 18.94
C GLY A 112 -8.28 15.35 17.84
N LYS A 113 -7.77 15.54 16.64
CA LYS A 113 -7.94 14.58 15.52
C LYS A 113 -6.76 13.64 15.45
N LYS A 114 -7.02 12.42 15.00
CA LYS A 114 -6.00 11.34 14.96
C LYS A 114 -6.05 10.61 13.63
N THR A 115 -4.87 10.28 13.12
CA THR A 115 -4.73 9.38 11.98
C THR A 115 -3.46 8.56 12.10
N THR A 116 -3.28 7.59 11.18
CA THR A 116 -2.04 6.86 11.04
C THR A 116 -1.57 6.93 9.60
N VAL A 117 -0.28 7.13 9.40
CA VAL A 117 0.37 7.01 8.10
C VAL A 117 1.23 5.76 8.11
N LEU A 118 1.05 4.89 7.14
CA LEU A 118 1.84 3.69 6.93
C LEU A 118 2.60 3.83 5.61
N TYR A 119 3.92 3.81 5.67
CA TYR A 119 4.76 3.66 4.50
C TYR A 119 5.19 2.20 4.39
N ILE A 120 5.03 1.60 3.22
CA ILE A 120 5.45 0.23 2.97
C ILE A 120 6.56 0.28 1.93
N ASP A 121 7.79 0.06 2.38
CA ASP A 121 8.94 -0.04 1.50
C ASP A 121 8.94 -1.39 0.78
N ALA A 122 9.10 -1.38 -0.52
CA ALA A 122 9.04 -2.62 -1.28
C ALA A 122 10.40 -3.34 -1.20
N PRO A 123 10.44 -4.64 -0.82
CA PRO A 123 11.68 -5.41 -0.81
C PRO A 123 12.30 -5.53 -2.20
N CYS A 124 11.52 -5.30 -3.25
CA CYS A 124 11.98 -5.26 -4.64
C CYS A 124 13.09 -4.22 -4.90
N PHE A 125 13.20 -3.18 -4.08
CA PHE A 125 14.24 -2.15 -4.23
C PHE A 125 15.62 -2.67 -3.87
N THR A 126 15.71 -3.52 -2.87
CA THR A 126 16.97 -4.11 -2.42
C THR A 126 17.38 -5.35 -3.21
N LYS A 127 16.42 -5.97 -3.93
CA LYS A 127 16.57 -7.28 -4.58
C LYS A 127 17.04 -8.39 -3.61
N ASP A 128 16.82 -8.19 -2.32
CA ASP A 128 17.13 -9.16 -1.29
C ASP A 128 15.98 -10.16 -1.15
N ILE A 129 16.20 -11.38 -1.64
CA ILE A 129 15.22 -12.45 -1.58
C ILE A 129 14.83 -12.84 -0.15
N LYS A 130 15.74 -12.71 0.82
CA LYS A 130 15.44 -13.00 2.23
C LYS A 130 14.46 -11.98 2.79
N GLN A 131 14.68 -10.71 2.48
CA GLN A 131 13.78 -9.65 2.85
C GLN A 131 12.42 -9.81 2.16
N CYS A 132 12.40 -10.15 0.87
CA CYS A 132 11.17 -10.44 0.12
C CYS A 132 10.37 -11.58 0.76
N ARG A 133 11.02 -12.66 1.17
CA ARG A 133 10.40 -13.80 1.84
C ARG A 133 9.76 -13.44 3.19
N ASN A 134 10.28 -12.44 3.91
CA ASN A 134 9.69 -11.98 5.16
C ASN A 134 8.30 -11.35 4.98
N TYR A 135 7.95 -10.91 3.76
CA TYR A 135 6.59 -10.45 3.45
C TYR A 135 5.58 -11.58 3.39
N GLY A 136 6.02 -12.82 3.05
CA GLY A 136 5.16 -14.01 3.08
C GLY A 136 3.93 -13.90 2.17
N GLU A 137 4.05 -13.29 0.99
CA GLU A 137 2.93 -13.00 0.11
C GLU A 137 2.97 -13.81 -1.18
N LEU A 138 1.93 -14.62 -1.41
CA LEU A 138 1.62 -15.20 -2.71
C LEU A 138 0.39 -14.49 -3.28
N ARG A 139 0.39 -14.22 -4.57
CA ARG A 139 -0.73 -13.62 -5.29
C ARG A 139 -1.42 -14.69 -6.12
N ILE A 140 -2.72 -14.82 -5.93
CA ILE A 140 -3.57 -15.71 -6.74
C ILE A 140 -4.41 -14.81 -7.65
N GLN A 141 -4.27 -14.99 -8.94
CA GLN A 141 -4.99 -14.23 -9.95
C GLN A 141 -6.42 -14.81 -10.15
N PRO A 142 -7.35 -14.07 -10.78
CA PRO A 142 -8.71 -14.55 -10.99
C PRO A 142 -8.80 -15.87 -11.80
N ASN A 143 -7.81 -16.15 -12.64
CA ASN A 143 -7.68 -17.41 -13.39
C ASN A 143 -6.94 -18.51 -12.60
N MET A 144 -6.77 -18.35 -11.30
CA MET A 144 -6.09 -19.27 -10.38
C MET A 144 -4.58 -19.43 -10.63
N GLU A 145 -3.98 -18.59 -11.43
CA GLU A 145 -2.53 -18.54 -11.56
C GLU A 145 -1.89 -17.97 -10.29
N VAL A 146 -0.80 -18.57 -9.85
CA VAL A 146 -0.05 -18.18 -8.64
C VAL A 146 1.23 -17.45 -9.01
N GLN A 147 1.43 -16.32 -8.39
CA GLN A 147 2.59 -15.45 -8.56
C GLN A 147 3.27 -15.21 -7.21
N ALA A 148 4.55 -15.52 -7.12
CA ALA A 148 5.35 -15.29 -5.92
C ALA A 148 6.06 -13.91 -5.93
N CYS A 149 6.32 -13.35 -7.11
CA CYS A 149 6.93 -12.03 -7.28
C CYS A 149 5.97 -11.10 -8.01
N ILE A 150 5.75 -9.88 -7.48
CA ILE A 150 4.89 -8.88 -8.13
C ILE A 150 5.37 -8.48 -9.54
N LEU A 151 6.68 -8.60 -9.79
CA LEU A 151 7.30 -8.29 -11.08
C LEU A 151 7.53 -9.53 -11.95
N GLY A 152 7.28 -10.73 -11.42
CA GLY A 152 7.49 -11.99 -12.12
C GLY A 152 6.23 -12.45 -12.86
N SER A 153 6.41 -13.44 -13.72
CA SER A 153 5.29 -14.16 -14.33
C SER A 153 4.65 -15.13 -13.33
N PRO A 154 3.39 -15.53 -13.53
CA PRO A 154 2.80 -16.65 -12.81
C PRO A 154 3.66 -17.90 -12.99
N ILE A 155 3.77 -18.70 -11.93
CA ILE A 155 4.64 -19.88 -11.88
C ILE A 155 3.87 -21.19 -11.93
N GLU A 156 2.61 -21.17 -11.53
CA GLU A 156 1.77 -22.36 -11.50
C GLU A 156 0.28 -21.97 -11.47
N THR A 157 -0.61 -22.94 -11.73
CA THR A 157 -2.06 -22.75 -11.65
C THR A 157 -2.65 -23.69 -10.60
N ILE A 158 -3.52 -23.18 -9.73
CA ILE A 158 -4.26 -23.98 -8.75
C ILE A 158 -5.45 -24.65 -9.46
N ASN A 159 -5.53 -25.98 -9.30
CA ASN A 159 -6.73 -26.70 -9.70
C ASN A 159 -7.70 -26.80 -8.52
N LEU A 160 -8.82 -26.09 -8.59
CA LEU A 160 -9.85 -26.08 -7.54
C LEU A 160 -10.58 -27.42 -7.35
N ALA A 161 -10.41 -28.40 -8.27
CA ALA A 161 -10.91 -29.76 -8.08
C ALA A 161 -10.05 -30.59 -7.11
N ASN A 162 -8.85 -30.12 -6.77
CA ASN A 162 -7.98 -30.77 -5.79
C ASN A 162 -8.52 -30.55 -4.36
N SER A 163 -8.16 -31.46 -3.46
CA SER A 163 -8.44 -31.26 -2.02
C SER A 163 -7.67 -30.09 -1.46
N ASN A 164 -8.15 -29.51 -0.36
CA ASN A 164 -7.47 -28.41 0.34
C ASN A 164 -6.01 -28.75 0.72
N ASP A 165 -5.75 -29.97 1.16
CA ASP A 165 -4.41 -30.41 1.56
C ASP A 165 -3.43 -30.40 0.37
N VAL A 166 -3.90 -30.83 -0.80
CA VAL A 166 -3.12 -30.77 -2.04
C VAL A 166 -2.81 -29.31 -2.41
N ILE A 167 -3.81 -28.43 -2.38
CA ILE A 167 -3.64 -27.01 -2.68
C ILE A 167 -2.67 -26.35 -1.68
N ILE A 168 -2.83 -26.60 -0.39
CA ILE A 168 -1.93 -26.04 0.64
C ILE A 168 -0.49 -26.54 0.44
N THR A 169 -0.33 -27.82 0.12
CA THR A 169 0.98 -28.41 -0.17
C THR A 169 1.63 -27.77 -1.38
N GLN A 170 0.87 -27.57 -2.45
CA GLN A 170 1.28 -26.87 -3.67
C GLN A 170 1.78 -25.46 -3.36
N LEU A 171 0.96 -24.65 -2.66
CA LEU A 171 1.32 -23.27 -2.28
C LEU A 171 2.57 -23.20 -1.39
N ASN A 172 2.69 -24.10 -0.42
CA ASN A 172 3.85 -24.20 0.43
C ASN A 172 5.12 -24.54 -0.36
N ASN A 173 5.03 -25.44 -1.34
CA ASN A 173 6.15 -25.80 -2.19
C ASN A 173 6.58 -24.65 -3.09
N LEU A 174 5.61 -23.93 -3.68
CA LEU A 174 5.91 -22.73 -4.46
C LEU A 174 6.65 -21.69 -3.64
N TRP A 175 6.20 -21.43 -2.41
CA TRP A 175 6.83 -20.47 -1.51
C TRP A 175 8.24 -20.91 -1.08
N LYS A 176 8.44 -22.19 -0.75
CA LYS A 176 9.75 -22.74 -0.37
C LYS A 176 10.76 -22.67 -1.50
N ASN A 177 10.32 -22.89 -2.73
CA ASN A 177 11.16 -22.93 -3.92
C ASN A 177 11.38 -21.54 -4.57
N PHE A 178 10.65 -20.53 -4.12
CA PHE A 178 10.84 -19.15 -4.59
C PHE A 178 12.19 -18.62 -4.07
N ASN A 179 13.16 -18.46 -4.97
CA ASN A 179 14.55 -18.14 -4.64
C ASN A 179 15.19 -17.05 -5.52
N HIS A 180 14.41 -16.40 -6.37
CA HIS A 180 14.88 -15.34 -7.26
C HIS A 180 13.81 -14.27 -7.49
N CYS A 181 14.27 -13.06 -7.77
CA CYS A 181 13.47 -11.96 -8.28
C CYS A 181 13.73 -11.76 -9.77
#